data_d92c260785f9c3e9c92f4ad6bb30cedc
#
_entry.id   d92c260785f9c3e9c92f4ad6bb30cedc
#
_cell.length_a   1.000
_cell.length_b   1.000
_cell.length_c   1.000
_cell.angle_alpha   90.00
_cell.angle_beta   90.00
_cell.angle_gamma   90.00
#
_symmetry.space_group_name_H-M   'P 1'
#
loop_
_entity.id
_entity.type
_entity.pdbx_description
1 polymer ?
#
loop_
_entity_poly.entity_id
_entity_poly.type
_entity_poly.pdbx_seq_one_letter_code
_entity_poly.pdbx_strand_id
1 'polypeptide(L)'
;MRKPRLMSKMKRIEIALETARRDEVLKLIEQHATGYSIVPNVTGFGEHGFRDGHMTLIVAVVTDDHMEAILDLIMPVLKDRSGIVTVTDVRVMRPEHFMPEVRAFTAKQLPRIDP
;
A
#
# COMPACT_ATOMS: atom_id res chain seq x y z
N MET A 1 32.46 7.77 -11.86
CA MET A 1 31.35 8.27 -11.02
C MET A 1 30.03 7.90 -11.66
N ARG A 2 29.15 7.30 -10.89
CA ARG A 2 27.82 6.94 -11.39
C ARG A 2 26.92 8.16 -11.46
N LYS A 3 26.08 8.24 -12.49
CA LYS A 3 25.01 9.20 -12.50
C LYS A 3 24.01 8.86 -11.39
N PRO A 4 23.45 9.86 -10.69
CA PRO A 4 22.38 9.59 -9.72
C PRO A 4 21.20 8.93 -10.42
N ARG A 5 20.58 7.96 -9.76
CA ARG A 5 19.34 7.37 -10.25
C ARG A 5 18.19 8.28 -9.94
N LEU A 6 17.30 8.42 -10.91
CA LEU A 6 16.06 9.15 -10.69
C LEU A 6 15.09 8.23 -9.92
N MET A 7 14.65 8.71 -8.78
CA MET A 7 13.70 7.97 -7.94
C MET A 7 12.63 8.93 -7.46
N SER A 8 11.42 8.44 -7.38
CA SER A 8 10.27 9.22 -6.90
C SER A 8 10.06 8.97 -5.42
N LYS A 9 9.76 10.05 -4.71
CA LYS A 9 9.37 9.94 -3.29
C LYS A 9 7.94 9.44 -3.22
N MET A 10 7.73 8.40 -2.46
CA MET A 10 6.42 7.80 -2.27
C MET A 10 6.24 7.39 -0.81
N LYS A 11 5.07 6.88 -0.50
CA LYS A 11 4.74 6.40 0.83
C LYS A 11 4.48 4.90 0.76
N ARG A 12 5.05 4.16 1.69
CA ARG A 12 4.75 2.75 1.88
C ARG A 12 3.81 2.63 3.08
N ILE A 13 2.65 2.05 2.85
CA ILE A 13 1.66 1.78 3.90
C ILE A 13 1.73 0.30 4.22
N GLU A 14 1.83 -0.02 5.50
CA GLU A 14 1.72 -1.39 5.98
C GLU A 14 0.54 -1.47 6.93
N ILE A 15 -0.35 -2.41 6.68
CA ILE A 15 -1.55 -2.62 7.47
C ILE A 15 -1.52 -4.04 7.99
N ALA A 16 -1.35 -4.19 9.30
CA ALA A 16 -1.44 -5.48 9.98
C ALA A 16 -2.83 -5.57 10.59
N LEU A 17 -3.61 -6.57 10.19
CA LEU A 17 -5.00 -6.70 10.62
C LEU A 17 -5.40 -8.16 10.73
N GLU A 18 -6.52 -8.39 11.38
CA GLU A 18 -7.11 -9.73 11.42
C GLU A 18 -7.51 -10.16 10.01
N THR A 19 -7.19 -11.40 9.65
CA THR A 19 -7.46 -11.93 8.31
C THR A 19 -8.93 -11.83 7.93
N ALA A 20 -9.83 -11.96 8.89
CA ALA A 20 -11.26 -11.84 8.62
C ALA A 20 -11.67 -10.48 8.04
N ARG A 21 -10.86 -9.46 8.24
CA ARG A 21 -11.15 -8.10 7.76
C ARG A 21 -10.40 -7.74 6.48
N ARG A 22 -9.61 -8.67 5.95
CA ARG A 22 -8.77 -8.42 4.79
C ARG A 22 -9.55 -7.91 3.58
N ASP A 23 -10.62 -8.61 3.22
CA ASP A 23 -11.36 -8.28 2.00
C ASP A 23 -12.04 -6.92 2.08
N GLU A 24 -12.56 -6.57 3.25
CA GLU A 24 -13.15 -5.26 3.50
C GLU A 24 -12.14 -4.14 3.29
N VAL A 25 -10.95 -4.28 3.85
CA VAL A 25 -9.90 -3.28 3.74
C VAL A 25 -9.33 -3.22 2.32
N LEU A 26 -9.16 -4.37 1.65
CA LEU A 26 -8.66 -4.40 0.28
C LEU A 26 -9.57 -3.65 -0.68
N LYS A 27 -10.88 -3.76 -0.52
CA LYS A 27 -11.82 -3.01 -1.36
C LYS A 27 -11.64 -1.50 -1.24
N LEU A 28 -11.30 -1.03 -0.05
CA LEU A 28 -11.04 0.40 0.17
C LEU A 28 -9.71 0.82 -0.44
N ILE A 29 -8.68 0.01 -0.27
CA ILE A 29 -7.35 0.32 -0.79
C ILE A 29 -7.33 0.34 -2.32
N GLU A 30 -8.07 -0.56 -2.96
CA GLU A 30 -8.13 -0.67 -4.42
C GLU A 30 -8.63 0.59 -5.10
N GLN A 31 -9.31 1.46 -4.38
CA GLN A 31 -9.75 2.75 -4.91
C GLN A 31 -8.58 3.72 -5.12
N HIS A 32 -7.47 3.52 -4.41
CA HIS A 32 -6.35 4.47 -4.39
C HIS A 32 -4.99 3.83 -4.65
N ALA A 33 -4.93 2.54 -4.88
CA ALA A 33 -3.69 1.83 -5.14
C ALA A 33 -3.87 0.91 -6.34
N THR A 34 -2.92 0.95 -7.27
CA THR A 34 -2.94 0.06 -8.43
C THR A 34 -2.41 -1.32 -8.11
N GLY A 35 -1.68 -1.43 -7.02
CA GLY A 35 -1.12 -2.71 -6.63
C GLY A 35 -0.85 -2.75 -5.14
N TYR A 36 -0.84 -3.95 -4.61
CA TYR A 36 -0.51 -4.21 -3.22
C TYR A 36 0.04 -5.63 -3.09
N SER A 37 0.70 -5.88 -1.98
CA SER A 37 1.17 -7.22 -1.63
C SER A 37 0.47 -7.68 -0.38
N ILE A 38 0.18 -8.95 -0.29
CA ILE A 38 -0.45 -9.56 0.88
C ILE A 38 0.50 -10.60 1.44
N VAL A 39 0.77 -10.50 2.75
CA VAL A 39 1.50 -11.51 3.49
C VAL A 39 0.50 -12.21 4.40
N PRO A 40 0.08 -13.44 4.08
CA PRO A 40 -0.89 -14.15 4.89
C PRO A 40 -0.24 -14.86 6.08
N ASN A 41 -1.08 -15.31 7.01
CA ASN A 41 -0.67 -16.15 8.12
C ASN A 41 0.42 -15.54 9.01
N VAL A 42 0.26 -14.25 9.30
CA VAL A 42 1.18 -13.53 10.17
C VAL A 42 0.82 -13.79 11.62
N THR A 43 1.83 -14.02 12.44
CA THR A 43 1.68 -14.17 13.87
C THR A 43 2.03 -12.85 14.54
N GLY A 44 1.17 -12.39 15.44
CA GLY A 44 1.40 -11.14 16.15
C GLY A 44 1.02 -11.25 17.62
N PHE A 45 1.62 -10.40 18.43
CA PHE A 45 1.27 -10.22 19.83
C PHE A 45 1.03 -8.75 20.08
N GLY A 46 -0.04 -8.45 20.79
CA GLY A 46 -0.38 -7.07 21.09
C GLY A 46 -1.33 -6.96 22.27
N GLU A 47 -2.05 -5.86 22.35
CA GLU A 47 -2.96 -5.54 23.45
C GLU A 47 -3.98 -6.65 23.72
N HIS A 48 -4.46 -7.31 22.66
CA HIS A 48 -5.47 -8.36 22.78
C HIS A 48 -4.86 -9.77 22.83
N GLY A 49 -3.56 -9.88 23.11
CA GLY A 49 -2.87 -11.15 23.25
C GLY A 49 -2.23 -11.64 21.96
N PHE A 50 -1.96 -12.94 21.93
CA PHE A 50 -1.25 -13.59 20.86
C PHE A 50 -2.20 -14.02 19.75
N ARG A 51 -1.87 -13.69 18.50
CA ARG A 51 -2.64 -14.03 17.32
C ARG A 51 -1.79 -14.87 16.40
N ASP A 52 -1.88 -16.17 16.50
CA ASP A 52 -1.07 -17.09 15.71
C ASP A 52 -1.75 -17.44 14.39
N GLY A 53 -1.14 -16.97 13.29
CA GLY A 53 -1.61 -17.30 11.94
C GLY A 53 -2.94 -16.70 11.51
N HIS A 54 -3.52 -15.83 12.32
CA HIS A 54 -4.81 -15.21 12.02
C HIS A 54 -4.69 -13.76 11.59
N MET A 55 -3.48 -13.29 11.37
CA MET A 55 -3.21 -11.93 10.92
C MET A 55 -2.74 -11.91 9.48
N THR A 56 -3.01 -10.80 8.83
CA THR A 56 -2.55 -10.54 7.45
C THR A 56 -1.86 -9.19 7.43
N LEU A 57 -0.78 -9.11 6.69
CA LEU A 57 -0.08 -7.86 6.41
C LEU A 57 -0.36 -7.45 4.97
N ILE A 58 -0.87 -6.24 4.78
CA ILE A 58 -1.08 -5.65 3.47
C ILE A 58 -0.06 -4.55 3.29
N VAL A 59 0.64 -4.54 2.16
CA VAL A 59 1.65 -3.53 1.84
C VAL A 59 1.29 -2.87 0.53
N ALA A 60 1.23 -1.55 0.52
CA ALA A 60 0.99 -0.77 -0.69
C ALA A 60 1.96 0.41 -0.75
N VAL A 61 2.39 0.75 -1.96
CA VAL A 61 3.25 1.92 -2.20
C VAL A 61 2.46 2.89 -3.05
N VAL A 62 2.28 4.10 -2.56
CA VAL A 62 1.39 5.10 -3.17
C VAL A 62 1.99 6.50 -3.04
N THR A 63 1.36 7.47 -3.71
CA THR A 63 1.69 8.87 -3.52
C THR A 63 1.20 9.35 -2.15
N ASP A 64 1.68 10.51 -1.73
CA ASP A 64 1.25 11.12 -0.48
C ASP A 64 -0.26 11.37 -0.45
N ASP A 65 -0.81 11.88 -1.54
CA ASP A 65 -2.25 12.16 -1.62
C ASP A 65 -3.09 10.88 -1.52
N HIS A 66 -2.66 9.82 -2.19
CA HIS A 66 -3.36 8.54 -2.11
C HIS A 66 -3.19 7.90 -0.73
N MET A 67 -2.05 8.09 -0.09
CA MET A 67 -1.84 7.62 1.28
C MET A 67 -2.84 8.28 2.23
N GLU A 68 -3.00 9.60 2.15
CA GLU A 68 -3.97 10.31 3.00
C GLU A 68 -5.40 9.80 2.75
N ALA A 69 -5.78 9.61 1.47
CA ALA A 69 -7.09 9.10 1.13
C ALA A 69 -7.33 7.68 1.69
N ILE A 70 -6.31 6.82 1.59
CA ILE A 70 -6.40 5.46 2.14
C ILE A 70 -6.58 5.50 3.66
N LEU A 71 -5.78 6.32 4.35
CA LEU A 71 -5.89 6.42 5.81
C LEU A 71 -7.28 6.89 6.22
N ASP A 72 -7.84 7.87 5.52
CA ASP A 72 -9.20 8.35 5.81
C ASP A 72 -10.25 7.26 5.64
N LEU A 73 -10.08 6.39 4.66
CA LEU A 73 -11.02 5.30 4.40
C LEU A 73 -10.90 4.15 5.40
N ILE A 74 -9.70 3.78 5.80
CA ILE A 74 -9.50 2.60 6.65
C ILE A 74 -9.60 2.90 8.13
N MET A 75 -9.38 4.13 8.58
CA MET A 75 -9.44 4.47 10.00
C MET A 75 -10.78 4.09 10.65
N PRO A 76 -11.95 4.41 10.05
CA PRO A 76 -13.21 4.00 10.65
C PRO A 76 -13.38 2.48 10.75
N VAL A 77 -12.80 1.74 9.80
CA VAL A 77 -12.90 0.28 9.78
C VAL A 77 -12.05 -0.35 10.88
N LEU A 78 -10.90 0.23 11.19
CA LEU A 78 -9.97 -0.31 12.17
C LEU A 78 -10.18 0.24 13.59
N LYS A 79 -11.07 1.22 13.74
CA LYS A 79 -11.24 1.97 14.98
C LYS A 79 -11.49 1.11 16.21
N ASP A 80 -12.37 0.11 16.08
CA ASP A 80 -12.80 -0.73 17.20
C ASP A 80 -12.16 -2.11 17.21
N ARG A 81 -11.14 -2.33 16.40
CA ARG A 81 -10.52 -3.63 16.21
C ARG A 81 -9.01 -3.53 16.24
N SER A 82 -8.37 -4.65 16.54
CA SER A 82 -6.92 -4.73 16.47
C SER A 82 -6.44 -4.56 15.04
N GLY A 83 -5.64 -3.57 14.83
CA GLY A 83 -5.03 -3.31 13.54
C GLY A 83 -4.02 -2.20 13.71
N ILE A 84 -2.91 -2.32 13.00
CA ILE A 84 -1.84 -1.33 13.04
C ILE A 84 -1.56 -0.88 11.62
N VAL A 85 -1.50 0.44 11.44
CA VAL A 85 -1.12 1.05 10.16
C VAL A 85 0.16 1.82 10.38
N THR A 86 1.17 1.51 9.59
CA THR A 86 2.42 2.28 9.59
C THR A 86 2.66 2.86 8.21
N VAL A 87 3.29 4.03 8.19
CA VAL A 87 3.64 4.71 6.95
C VAL A 87 5.12 5.02 6.98
N THR A 88 5.81 4.70 5.89
CA THR A 88 7.24 4.94 5.75
C THR A 88 7.49 5.69 4.45
N ASP A 89 8.39 6.66 4.50
CA ASP A 89 8.86 7.33 3.30
C ASP A 89 9.78 6.39 2.53
N VAL A 90 9.53 6.24 1.24
CA VAL A 90 10.32 5.38 0.37
C VAL A 90 10.66 6.10 -0.93
N ARG A 91 11.65 5.58 -1.64
CA ARG A 91 11.99 6.03 -2.99
C ARG A 91 11.79 4.89 -3.95
N VAL A 92 11.12 5.17 -5.05
CA VAL A 92 10.72 4.16 -6.03
C VAL A 92 11.36 4.47 -7.37
N MET A 93 11.98 3.45 -7.97
CA MET A 93 12.63 3.59 -9.28
C MET A 93 11.66 3.55 -10.46
N ARG A 94 10.52 2.88 -10.30
CA ARG A 94 9.55 2.71 -11.38
C ARG A 94 8.16 3.10 -10.89
N PRO A 95 7.95 4.40 -10.62
CA PRO A 95 6.72 4.86 -9.99
C PRO A 95 5.46 4.58 -10.81
N GLU A 96 5.57 4.46 -12.12
CA GLU A 96 4.44 4.19 -13.00
C GLU A 96 3.75 2.86 -12.71
N HIS A 97 4.41 1.95 -12.01
CA HIS A 97 3.81 0.69 -11.60
C HIS A 97 2.92 0.84 -10.36
N PHE A 98 3.05 1.98 -9.65
CA PHE A 98 2.37 2.20 -8.38
C PHE A 98 1.44 3.40 -8.41
N MET A 99 1.50 4.24 -9.44
CA MET A 99 0.73 5.47 -9.54
C MET A 99 -0.07 5.48 -10.84
N PRO A 100 -1.40 5.39 -10.76
CA PRO A 100 -2.24 5.42 -11.95
C PRO A 100 -2.05 6.69 -12.77
N GLU A 101 -1.87 7.82 -12.14
CA GLU A 101 -1.67 9.12 -12.80
C GLU A 101 -0.39 9.13 -13.62
N VAL A 102 0.69 8.62 -13.06
CA VAL A 102 1.98 8.55 -13.77
C VAL A 102 1.89 7.58 -14.93
N ARG A 103 1.21 6.46 -14.72
CA ARG A 103 1.01 5.47 -15.77
C ARG A 103 0.21 6.04 -16.94
N ALA A 104 -0.87 6.77 -16.66
CA ALA A 104 -1.68 7.42 -17.67
C ALA A 104 -0.88 8.48 -18.44
N PHE A 105 -0.10 9.28 -17.70
CA PHE A 105 0.76 10.30 -18.31
C PHE A 105 1.80 9.66 -19.23
N THR A 106 2.46 8.62 -18.77
CA THR A 106 3.48 7.90 -19.56
C THR A 106 2.88 7.34 -20.85
N ALA A 107 1.69 6.76 -20.77
CA ALA A 107 1.01 6.21 -21.92
C ALA A 107 0.69 7.28 -22.97
N LYS A 108 0.42 8.51 -22.55
CA LYS A 108 0.14 9.62 -23.47
C LYS A 108 1.40 10.27 -24.05
N GLN A 109 2.48 10.28 -23.28
CA GLN A 109 3.69 11.03 -23.62
C GLN A 109 4.69 10.21 -24.45
N LEU A 110 4.73 8.92 -24.23
CA LEU A 110 5.70 8.06 -24.90
C LEU A 110 5.08 7.34 -26.07
N PRO A 111 5.81 7.23 -27.18
CA PRO A 111 5.37 6.36 -28.27
C PRO A 111 5.14 4.97 -27.72
N ARG A 112 4.05 4.38 -28.10
CA ARG A 112 3.76 3.02 -27.71
C ARG A 112 4.68 2.08 -28.47
N ILE A 113 5.49 1.36 -27.74
CA ILE A 113 6.33 0.33 -28.32
C ILE A 113 5.63 -0.99 -28.04
N ASP A 114 5.09 -1.58 -29.08
CA ASP A 114 4.48 -2.90 -28.93
C ASP A 114 5.59 -3.93 -28.82
N PRO A 115 5.46 -4.88 -27.88
CA PRO A 115 6.44 -5.93 -27.70
C PRO A 115 6.48 -6.87 -28.90
#